data_37ac3d1a83d0515df1a6644155c0c45b
#
_entry.id   37ac3d1a83d0515df1a6644155c0c45b
#
_cell.length_a   1.000
_cell.length_b   1.000
_cell.length_c   1.000
_cell.angle_alpha   90.00
_cell.angle_beta   90.00
_cell.angle_gamma   90.00
#
_symmetry.space_group_name_H-M   'P 1'
#
loop_
_entity.id
_entity.type
_entity.pdbx_description
1 polymer ?
#
loop_
_entity_poly.entity_id
_entity_poly.type
_entity_poly.pdbx_seq_one_letter_code
_entity_poly.pdbx_strand_id
1 'polypeptide(L)'
;SVLGPGVKADHLSYIGDADVGERASFGCGSVVVNYDGKAKHRTKVGPRAFIGCNVNLVAPLEIEADSYVAAGSTITTGVPEGALAVARARQRNIEGWVDRRGRRR
;
A
#
# COMPACT_ATOMS: atom_id res chain seq x y z
N SER A 1 -5.57 7.25 -14.26
CA SER A 1 -6.27 6.57 -13.16
C SER A 1 -7.76 6.79 -13.27
N VAL A 2 -8.52 5.77 -12.92
CA VAL A 2 -9.99 5.87 -12.85
C VAL A 2 -10.41 5.66 -11.41
N LEU A 3 -11.01 6.67 -10.82
CA LEU A 3 -11.48 6.64 -9.45
C LEU A 3 -13.00 6.60 -9.42
N GLY A 4 -13.58 5.57 -8.80
CA GLY A 4 -15.02 5.45 -8.67
C GLY A 4 -15.62 6.45 -7.68
N PRO A 5 -16.97 6.52 -7.61
CA PRO A 5 -17.61 7.44 -6.68
C PRO A 5 -17.28 7.11 -5.23
N GLY A 6 -17.13 8.14 -4.41
CA GLY A 6 -16.85 8.00 -2.99
C GLY A 6 -15.46 7.55 -2.63
N VAL A 7 -14.53 7.55 -3.59
CA VAL A 7 -13.12 7.22 -3.31
C VAL A 7 -12.49 8.31 -2.47
N LYS A 8 -11.74 7.90 -1.44
CA LYS A 8 -10.98 8.81 -0.59
C LYS A 8 -9.50 8.54 -0.76
N ALA A 9 -8.77 9.56 -1.16
CA ALA A 9 -7.32 9.53 -1.25
C ALA A 9 -6.78 10.73 -0.47
N ASP A 10 -6.15 10.45 0.66
CA ASP A 10 -5.69 11.49 1.56
C ASP A 10 -4.43 12.18 1.05
N HIS A 11 -3.99 13.18 1.81
CA HIS A 11 -2.79 13.95 1.49
C HIS A 11 -1.58 13.04 1.31
N LEU A 12 -0.69 13.43 0.41
CA LEU A 12 0.56 12.72 0.12
C LEU A 12 0.35 11.31 -0.44
N SER A 13 -0.81 11.03 -1.03
CA SER A 13 -1.03 9.79 -1.76
C SER A 13 -0.66 9.97 -3.22
N TYR A 14 -0.05 8.94 -3.81
CA TYR A 14 0.21 8.87 -5.24
C TYR A 14 -0.49 7.67 -5.81
N ILE A 15 -1.39 7.91 -6.74
CA ILE A 15 -2.13 6.85 -7.41
C ILE A 15 -1.73 6.86 -8.88
N GLY A 16 -0.87 5.92 -9.25
CA GLY A 16 -0.46 5.74 -10.64
C GLY A 16 -1.56 5.08 -11.46
N ASP A 17 -1.20 4.46 -12.58
CA ASP A 17 -2.16 3.80 -13.46
C ASP A 17 -2.98 2.76 -12.70
N ALA A 18 -4.17 3.13 -12.25
CA ALA A 18 -5.02 2.30 -11.42
C ALA A 18 -6.50 2.50 -11.73
N ASP A 19 -7.26 1.42 -11.62
CA ASP A 19 -8.72 1.47 -11.59
C ASP A 19 -9.15 1.24 -10.15
N VAL A 20 -9.80 2.22 -9.55
CA VAL A 20 -10.19 2.20 -8.14
C VAL A 20 -11.71 2.15 -8.05
N GLY A 21 -12.24 1.08 -7.45
CA GLY A 21 -13.67 0.89 -7.28
C GLY A 21 -14.29 1.90 -6.32
N GLU A 22 -15.62 1.94 -6.30
CA GLU A 22 -16.35 2.90 -5.48
C GLU A 22 -16.05 2.73 -4.00
N ARG A 23 -16.00 3.84 -3.28
CA ARG A 23 -15.81 3.89 -1.81
C ARG A 23 -14.54 3.25 -1.30
N ALA A 24 -13.57 2.98 -2.16
CA ALA A 24 -12.25 2.59 -1.70
C ALA A 24 -11.56 3.78 -1.02
N SER A 25 -10.72 3.49 -0.03
CA SER A 25 -10.02 4.52 0.73
C SER A 25 -8.52 4.26 0.75
N PHE A 26 -7.75 5.31 0.53
CA PHE A 26 -6.30 5.28 0.60
C PHE A 26 -5.85 6.16 1.77
N GLY A 27 -5.07 5.62 2.68
CA GLY A 27 -4.45 6.39 3.74
C GLY A 27 -3.34 7.29 3.21
N CYS A 28 -2.94 8.29 4.00
CA CYS A 28 -1.91 9.24 3.58
C CYS A 28 -0.57 8.55 3.37
N GLY A 29 0.21 9.04 2.42
CA GLY A 29 1.50 8.48 2.08
C GLY A 29 1.44 7.17 1.31
N SER A 30 0.26 6.73 0.87
CA SER A 30 0.13 5.52 0.07
C SER A 30 0.56 5.79 -1.36
N VAL A 31 1.23 4.81 -1.97
CA VAL A 31 1.75 4.92 -3.33
C VAL A 31 1.36 3.70 -4.15
N VAL A 32 0.76 3.93 -5.31
CA VAL A 32 0.53 2.88 -6.29
C VAL A 32 1.66 2.96 -7.31
N VAL A 33 2.59 2.01 -7.21
CA VAL A 33 3.77 1.97 -8.08
C VAL A 33 3.37 1.32 -9.40
N ASN A 34 3.46 2.08 -10.49
CA ASN A 34 2.98 1.63 -11.80
C ASN A 34 4.09 1.34 -12.81
N TYR A 35 5.35 1.42 -12.39
CA TYR A 35 6.48 1.25 -13.30
C TYR A 35 7.53 0.33 -12.67
N ASP A 36 7.92 -0.72 -13.38
CA ASP A 36 8.86 -1.73 -12.89
C ASP A 36 10.28 -1.57 -13.43
N GLY A 37 10.57 -0.47 -14.11
CA GLY A 37 11.85 -0.23 -14.78
C GLY A 37 11.87 -0.61 -16.25
N LYS A 38 10.87 -1.33 -16.73
CA LYS A 38 10.77 -1.77 -18.14
C LYS A 38 9.47 -1.34 -18.79
N ALA A 39 8.35 -1.44 -18.08
CA ALA A 39 7.04 -1.12 -18.59
C ALA A 39 6.13 -0.65 -17.45
N LYS A 40 5.11 0.12 -17.81
CA LYS A 40 4.06 0.50 -16.86
C LYS A 40 3.03 -0.62 -16.74
N HIS A 41 2.60 -0.89 -15.54
CA HIS A 41 1.58 -1.89 -15.26
C HIS A 41 0.41 -1.25 -14.53
N ARG A 42 -0.76 -1.84 -14.67
CA ARG A 42 -1.98 -1.31 -14.08
C ARG A 42 -2.38 -2.06 -12.83
N THR A 43 -2.84 -1.34 -11.82
CA THR A 43 -3.36 -1.90 -10.58
C THR A 43 -4.87 -1.76 -10.54
N LYS A 44 -5.56 -2.78 -10.06
CA LYS A 44 -7.00 -2.74 -9.83
C LYS A 44 -7.29 -2.83 -8.35
N VAL A 45 -8.09 -1.88 -7.85
CA VAL A 45 -8.51 -1.85 -6.46
C VAL A 45 -10.03 -1.97 -6.43
N GLY A 46 -10.54 -3.03 -5.80
CA GLY A 46 -11.96 -3.31 -5.75
C GLY A 46 -12.74 -2.31 -4.89
N PRO A 47 -14.07 -2.32 -5.03
CA PRO A 47 -14.89 -1.40 -4.27
C PRO A 47 -14.78 -1.66 -2.76
N ARG A 48 -14.86 -0.60 -1.98
CA ARG A 48 -14.83 -0.62 -0.52
C ARG A 48 -13.55 -1.20 0.08
N ALA A 49 -12.48 -1.34 -0.71
CA ALA A 49 -11.18 -1.73 -0.18
C ALA A 49 -10.60 -0.60 0.67
N PHE A 50 -9.89 -0.96 1.72
CA PHE A 50 -9.24 0.00 2.61
C PHE A 50 -7.73 -0.21 2.56
N ILE A 51 -7.03 0.81 2.08
CA ILE A 51 -5.58 0.82 1.98
C ILE A 51 -5.04 1.69 3.10
N GLY A 52 -4.28 1.12 4.00
CA GLY A 52 -3.73 1.84 5.15
C GLY A 52 -2.73 2.91 4.75
N CYS A 53 -2.24 3.67 5.74
CA CYS A 53 -1.25 4.71 5.48
C CYS A 53 0.10 4.13 5.12
N ASN A 54 0.86 4.85 4.30
CA ASN A 54 2.23 4.46 3.91
C ASN A 54 2.32 3.06 3.30
N VAL A 55 1.32 2.69 2.51
CA VAL A 55 1.29 1.42 1.80
C VAL A 55 1.85 1.61 0.40
N ASN A 56 2.65 0.65 -0.05
CA ASN A 56 3.13 0.60 -1.43
C ASN A 56 2.45 -0.56 -2.14
N LEU A 57 1.71 -0.25 -3.20
CA LEU A 57 1.09 -1.25 -4.06
C LEU A 57 1.91 -1.34 -5.35
N VAL A 58 2.51 -2.49 -5.59
CA VAL A 58 3.40 -2.69 -6.74
C VAL A 58 2.65 -3.38 -7.86
N ALA A 59 2.42 -2.66 -8.95
CA ALA A 59 1.70 -3.16 -10.12
C ALA A 59 2.54 -4.18 -10.91
N PRO A 60 1.92 -5.11 -11.64
CA PRO A 60 0.48 -5.32 -11.76
C PRO A 60 -0.12 -5.97 -10.51
N LEU A 61 -1.30 -5.54 -10.09
CA LEU A 61 -1.85 -5.96 -8.83
C LEU A 61 -3.38 -5.89 -8.86
N GLU A 62 -4.03 -6.79 -8.17
CA GLU A 62 -5.47 -6.78 -8.00
C GLU A 62 -5.83 -6.90 -6.51
N ILE A 63 -6.42 -5.85 -5.97
CA ILE A 63 -6.94 -5.80 -4.60
C ILE A 63 -8.45 -5.96 -4.71
N GLU A 64 -8.98 -7.08 -4.24
CA GLU A 64 -10.41 -7.37 -4.40
C GLU A 64 -11.28 -6.59 -3.44
N ALA A 65 -12.59 -6.66 -3.67
CA ALA A 65 -13.56 -5.87 -2.90
C ALA A 65 -13.50 -6.17 -1.40
N ASP A 66 -13.82 -5.17 -0.59
CA ASP A 66 -13.95 -5.29 0.86
C ASP A 66 -12.71 -5.83 1.57
N SER A 67 -11.55 -5.71 0.96
CA SER A 67 -10.29 -6.14 1.57
C SER A 67 -9.62 -4.99 2.33
N TYR A 68 -8.70 -5.34 3.21
CA TYR A 68 -7.92 -4.38 4.00
C TYR A 68 -6.45 -4.61 3.78
N VAL A 69 -5.70 -3.52 3.64
CA VAL A 69 -4.24 -3.58 3.60
C VAL A 69 -3.69 -2.83 4.81
N ALA A 70 -2.90 -3.52 5.62
CA ALA A 70 -2.35 -2.93 6.84
C ALA A 70 -1.37 -1.81 6.53
N ALA A 71 -1.37 -0.77 7.37
CA ALA A 71 -0.46 0.36 7.21
C ALA A 71 1.01 -0.09 7.17
N GLY A 72 1.80 0.56 6.34
CA GLY A 72 3.22 0.27 6.19
C GLY A 72 3.54 -0.97 5.37
N SER A 73 2.55 -1.59 4.73
CA SER A 73 2.76 -2.81 3.94
C SER A 73 3.24 -2.50 2.53
N THR A 74 4.02 -3.42 1.96
CA THR A 74 4.37 -3.40 0.53
C THR A 74 3.75 -4.62 -0.11
N ILE A 75 2.75 -4.41 -0.95
CA ILE A 75 1.94 -5.47 -1.54
C ILE A 75 2.41 -5.76 -2.96
N THR A 76 2.81 -6.99 -3.20
CA THR A 76 3.31 -7.44 -4.51
C THR A 76 2.48 -8.56 -5.11
N THR A 77 1.54 -9.11 -4.35
CA THR A 77 0.62 -10.16 -4.83
C THR A 77 -0.81 -9.75 -4.54
N GLY A 78 -1.75 -10.27 -5.31
CA GLY A 78 -3.16 -9.94 -5.16
C GLY A 78 -3.71 -10.19 -3.76
N VAL A 79 -4.72 -9.42 -3.38
CA VAL A 79 -5.40 -9.54 -2.09
C VAL A 79 -6.83 -10.04 -2.33
N PRO A 80 -7.19 -11.22 -1.83
CA PRO A 80 -8.55 -11.76 -2.02
C PRO A 80 -9.62 -10.92 -1.34
N GLU A 81 -10.84 -11.06 -1.83
CA GLU A 81 -12.00 -10.37 -1.27
C GLU A 81 -12.12 -10.65 0.24
N GLY A 82 -12.34 -9.60 1.01
CA GLY A 82 -12.54 -9.68 2.45
C GLY A 82 -11.29 -10.02 3.26
N ALA A 83 -10.12 -10.13 2.64
CA ALA A 83 -8.89 -10.47 3.34
C ALA A 83 -8.20 -9.25 3.93
N LEU A 84 -7.41 -9.48 4.98
CA LEU A 84 -6.46 -8.51 5.50
C LEU A 84 -5.07 -8.89 5.01
N ALA A 85 -4.43 -8.03 4.25
CA ALA A 85 -3.06 -8.25 3.79
C ALA A 85 -2.09 -7.50 4.69
N VAL A 86 -1.07 -8.19 5.18
CA VAL A 86 0.01 -7.61 5.99
C VAL A 86 1.33 -8.06 5.38
N ALA A 87 2.07 -7.13 4.82
CA ALA A 87 3.35 -7.42 4.18
C ALA A 87 4.41 -6.43 4.65
N ARG A 88 4.80 -6.56 5.89
CA ARG A 88 5.78 -5.69 6.53
C ARG A 88 6.66 -6.51 7.46
N ALA A 89 7.90 -6.04 7.62
CA ALA A 89 8.85 -6.72 8.51
C ALA A 89 8.39 -6.62 9.96
N ARG A 90 8.63 -7.70 10.70
CA ARG A 90 8.40 -7.70 12.14
C ARG A 90 9.45 -6.83 12.80
N GLN A 91 9.05 -6.01 13.75
CA GLN A 91 9.99 -5.17 14.49
C GLN A 91 11.04 -6.02 15.19
N ARG A 92 12.26 -5.59 15.08
CA ARG A 92 13.39 -6.23 15.74
C ARG A 92 14.23 -5.14 16.41
N ASN A 93 14.40 -5.25 17.71
CA ASN A 93 15.23 -4.32 18.46
C ASN A 93 16.60 -4.94 18.66
N ILE A 94 17.63 -4.20 18.32
CA ILE A 94 19.01 -4.61 18.55
C ILE A 94 19.53 -3.84 19.75
N GLU A 95 19.49 -4.47 20.91
CA GLU A 95 19.86 -3.83 22.15
C GLU A 95 21.36 -3.51 22.17
N GLY A 96 21.68 -2.35 22.73
CA GLY A 96 23.08 -1.93 22.86
C GLY A 96 23.74 -1.50 21.55
N TRP A 97 22.97 -1.40 20.45
CA TRP A 97 23.51 -1.08 19.15
C TRP A 97 24.19 0.30 19.13
N VAL A 98 23.55 1.29 19.73
CA VAL A 98 24.11 2.67 19.77
C VAL A 98 25.42 2.69 20.57
N ASP A 99 25.44 2.03 21.71
CA ASP A 99 26.64 1.95 22.54
C ASP A 99 27.81 1.27 21.81
N ARG A 100 27.53 0.16 21.13
CA ARG A 100 28.57 -0.55 20.36
C ARG A 100 29.14 0.27 19.22
N ARG A 101 28.36 1.23 18.71
CA ARG A 101 28.85 2.12 17.66
C ARG A 101 29.49 3.39 18.19
N GLY A 102 29.59 3.53 19.52
CA GLY A 102 30.19 4.71 20.14
C GLY A 102 29.43 6.00 19.89
N ARG A 103 28.12 5.92 19.67
CA ARG A 103 27.29 7.10 19.35
C ARG A 103 26.38 7.51 20.48
N ARG A 104 26.55 6.97 21.62
CA ARG A 104 25.74 7.33 22.78
C ARG A 104 26.04 8.76 23.20
N ARG A 105 25.00 9.48 23.52
CA ARG A 105 25.11 10.87 24.01
C ARG A 105 25.01 10.94 25.52
#